data_3ae6c4344df0db74655f64d7528a20ad
#
_entry.id   3ae6c4344df0db74655f64d7528a20ad
#
_cell.length_a   1.000
_cell.length_b   1.000
_cell.length_c   1.000
_cell.angle_alpha   90.00
_cell.angle_beta   90.00
_cell.angle_gamma   90.00
#
_symmetry.space_group_name_H-M   'P 1'
#
loop_
_entity.id
_entity.type
_entity.pdbx_description
1 polymer ?
#
loop_
_entity_poly.entity_id
_entity_poly.type
_entity_poly.pdbx_seq_one_letter_code
_entity_poly.pdbx_strand_id
1 'polypeptide(L)'
;MNYLLDTNIVSLALKQNSQILHKITISESKEEKIFISCITYFEIRRGFLAVDAPKQRARFEEFCQEYPIIFLNDLAILEKAAQIHANLRLRGVPIQTEDVLIAATAILKDLIVVSNDSDLARVEGLSLENWLEL
;
A
#
# COMPACT_ATOMS: atom_id res chain seq x y z
N MET A 1 -10.90 9.49 7.63
CA MET A 1 -9.54 9.13 7.22
C MET A 1 -9.58 8.11 6.12
N ASN A 2 -8.62 8.18 5.22
CA ASN A 2 -8.58 7.23 4.10
C ASN A 2 -7.22 6.53 4.09
N TYR A 3 -7.20 5.31 3.57
CA TYR A 3 -6.06 4.42 3.71
C TYR A 3 -5.55 3.95 2.35
N LEU A 4 -4.23 3.75 2.29
CA LEU A 4 -3.55 3.08 1.18
C LEU A 4 -2.88 1.83 1.75
N LEU A 5 -3.38 0.66 1.35
CA LEU A 5 -2.81 -0.60 1.83
C LEU A 5 -1.58 -0.95 1.01
N ASP A 6 -0.47 -1.28 1.69
CA ASP A 6 0.72 -1.74 0.98
C ASP A 6 0.55 -3.19 0.52
N THR A 7 1.52 -3.65 -0.25
CA THR A 7 1.46 -4.97 -0.90
C THR A 7 1.33 -6.11 0.10
N ASN A 8 2.09 -6.08 1.20
CA ASN A 8 2.04 -7.15 2.20
C ASN A 8 0.68 -7.20 2.91
N ILE A 9 0.09 -6.06 3.19
CA ILE A 9 -1.22 -5.99 3.84
C ILE A 9 -2.30 -6.54 2.91
N VAL A 10 -2.27 -6.18 1.63
CA VAL A 10 -3.20 -6.75 0.65
C VAL A 10 -3.02 -8.27 0.56
N SER A 11 -1.78 -8.75 0.51
CA SER A 11 -1.49 -10.19 0.48
C SER A 11 -2.08 -10.91 1.69
N LEU A 12 -1.96 -10.32 2.88
CA LEU A 12 -2.54 -10.89 4.10
C LEU A 12 -4.07 -10.91 4.05
N ALA A 13 -4.70 -9.86 3.50
CA ALA A 13 -6.15 -9.85 3.29
C ALA A 13 -6.58 -10.98 2.36
N LEU A 14 -5.85 -11.20 1.26
CA LEU A 14 -6.15 -12.27 0.31
C LEU A 14 -5.97 -13.67 0.93
N LYS A 15 -5.10 -13.80 1.93
CA LYS A 15 -4.91 -15.03 2.71
C LYS A 15 -5.88 -15.16 3.89
N GLN A 16 -6.86 -14.26 3.98
CA GLN A 16 -7.88 -14.26 5.02
C GLN A 16 -7.34 -14.03 6.43
N ASN A 17 -6.30 -13.19 6.57
CA ASN A 17 -5.80 -12.80 7.89
C ASN A 17 -6.89 -12.09 8.67
N SER A 18 -7.24 -12.61 9.85
CA SER A 18 -8.39 -12.14 10.62
C SER A 18 -8.22 -10.73 11.15
N GLN A 19 -7.01 -10.33 11.54
CA GLN A 19 -6.75 -8.96 12.04
C GLN A 19 -6.94 -7.92 10.94
N ILE A 20 -6.42 -8.22 9.74
CA ILE A 20 -6.54 -7.30 8.60
C ILE A 20 -8.00 -7.19 8.15
N LEU A 21 -8.70 -8.32 8.01
CA LEU A 21 -10.11 -8.31 7.61
C LEU A 21 -10.98 -7.58 8.63
N HIS A 22 -10.70 -7.73 9.92
CA HIS A 22 -11.40 -7.01 10.98
C HIS A 22 -11.19 -5.50 10.88
N LYS A 23 -9.95 -5.06 10.66
CA LYS A 23 -9.63 -3.64 10.49
C LYS A 23 -10.28 -3.04 9.25
N ILE A 24 -10.33 -3.79 8.15
CA ILE A 24 -11.04 -3.37 6.94
C ILE A 24 -12.52 -3.16 7.25
N THR A 25 -13.15 -4.11 7.94
CA THR A 25 -14.56 -4.02 8.32
C THR A 25 -14.83 -2.80 9.21
N ILE A 26 -13.96 -2.53 10.19
CA ILE A 26 -14.09 -1.36 11.05
C ILE A 26 -14.00 -0.07 10.22
N SER A 27 -13.03 0.03 9.32
CA SER A 27 -12.86 1.21 8.46
C SER A 27 -14.09 1.44 7.58
N GLU A 28 -14.62 0.38 7.00
CA GLU A 28 -15.84 0.47 6.18
C GLU A 28 -17.04 0.94 7.00
N SER A 29 -17.16 0.47 8.25
CA SER A 29 -18.25 0.89 9.14
C SER A 29 -18.18 2.38 9.49
N LYS A 30 -17.00 2.98 9.42
CA LYS A 30 -16.78 4.42 9.64
C LYS A 30 -16.85 5.22 8.35
N GLU A 31 -17.21 4.58 7.23
CA GLU A 31 -17.24 5.20 5.90
C GLU A 31 -15.87 5.73 5.45
N GLU A 32 -14.80 5.17 5.97
CA GLU A 32 -13.44 5.47 5.55
C GLU A 32 -13.15 4.72 4.23
N LYS A 33 -12.39 5.37 3.35
CA LYS A 33 -12.07 4.79 2.04
C LYS A 33 -10.74 4.06 2.08
N ILE A 34 -10.68 2.95 1.35
CA ILE A 34 -9.50 2.10 1.22
C ILE A 34 -9.10 2.08 -0.25
N PHE A 35 -7.81 2.29 -0.51
CA PHE A 35 -7.22 2.31 -1.85
C PHE A 35 -6.02 1.39 -1.90
N ILE A 36 -5.66 0.97 -3.11
CA ILE A 36 -4.38 0.32 -3.38
C ILE A 36 -3.65 1.08 -4.47
N SER A 37 -2.31 1.04 -4.44
CA SER A 37 -1.48 1.61 -5.49
C SER A 37 -1.42 0.67 -6.70
N CYS A 38 -1.28 1.24 -7.91
CA CYS A 38 -0.97 0.44 -9.09
C CYS A 38 0.35 -0.33 -8.94
N ILE A 39 1.27 0.15 -8.11
CA ILE A 39 2.49 -0.59 -7.76
C ILE A 39 2.13 -1.89 -7.04
N THR A 40 1.24 -1.82 -6.05
CA THR A 40 0.74 -3.01 -5.35
C THR A 40 0.05 -3.97 -6.32
N TYR A 41 -0.77 -3.45 -7.21
CA TYR A 41 -1.40 -4.28 -8.24
C TYR A 41 -0.36 -5.06 -9.04
N PHE A 42 0.67 -4.37 -9.53
CA PHE A 42 1.74 -5.00 -10.30
C PHE A 42 2.47 -6.08 -9.50
N GLU A 43 2.84 -5.78 -8.26
CA GLU A 43 3.58 -6.74 -7.43
C GLU A 43 2.78 -8.01 -7.14
N ILE A 44 1.51 -7.87 -6.83
CA ILE A 44 0.63 -9.02 -6.57
C ILE A 44 0.37 -9.79 -7.85
N ARG A 45 0.08 -9.09 -8.95
CA ARG A 45 -0.21 -9.72 -10.23
C ARG A 45 0.98 -10.53 -10.75
N ARG A 46 2.19 -9.98 -10.68
CA ARG A 46 3.39 -10.72 -11.10
C ARG A 46 3.60 -11.99 -10.25
N GLY A 47 3.24 -11.94 -8.97
CA GLY A 47 3.30 -13.10 -8.09
C GLY A 47 2.34 -14.21 -8.55
N PHE A 48 1.11 -13.86 -8.91
CA PHE A 48 0.13 -14.83 -9.40
C PHE A 48 0.48 -15.41 -10.77
N LEU A 49 1.24 -14.71 -11.57
CA LEU A 49 1.73 -15.24 -12.86
C LEU A 49 2.87 -16.24 -12.66
N ALA A 50 3.54 -16.18 -11.52
CA ALA A 50 4.67 -17.07 -11.20
C ALA A 50 4.25 -18.35 -10.47
N VAL A 51 3.07 -18.37 -9.85
CA VAL A 51 2.57 -19.50 -9.06
C VAL A 51 1.10 -19.79 -9.39
N ASP A 52 0.67 -21.03 -9.12
CA ASP A 52 -0.73 -21.42 -9.28
C ASP A 52 -1.47 -21.23 -7.95
N ALA A 53 -2.25 -20.16 -7.85
CA ALA A 53 -3.03 -19.82 -6.66
C ALA A 53 -4.42 -19.29 -7.07
N PRO A 54 -5.28 -20.16 -7.64
CA PRO A 54 -6.55 -19.71 -8.24
C PRO A 54 -7.50 -19.06 -7.25
N LYS A 55 -7.55 -19.52 -6.01
CA LYS A 55 -8.44 -18.95 -4.98
C LYS A 55 -8.00 -17.54 -4.60
N GLN A 56 -6.71 -17.34 -4.36
CA GLN A 56 -6.19 -16.02 -4.00
C GLN A 56 -6.29 -15.05 -5.17
N ARG A 57 -6.06 -15.53 -6.39
CA ARG A 57 -6.23 -14.71 -7.59
C ARG A 57 -7.66 -14.24 -7.77
N ALA A 58 -8.64 -15.11 -7.56
CA ALA A 58 -10.06 -14.75 -7.62
C ALA A 58 -10.42 -13.71 -6.54
N ARG A 59 -9.90 -13.87 -5.33
CA ARG A 59 -10.08 -12.88 -4.26
C ARG A 59 -9.45 -11.54 -4.60
N PHE A 60 -8.31 -11.54 -5.26
CA PHE A 60 -7.66 -10.30 -5.69
C PHE A 60 -8.48 -9.58 -6.75
N GLU A 61 -9.07 -10.30 -7.70
CA GLU A 61 -9.96 -9.71 -8.69
C GLU A 61 -11.16 -9.02 -8.03
N GLU A 62 -11.78 -9.68 -7.05
CA GLU A 62 -12.87 -9.09 -6.26
C GLU A 62 -12.40 -7.89 -5.46
N PHE A 63 -11.22 -7.97 -4.85
CA PHE A 63 -10.63 -6.88 -4.08
C PHE A 63 -10.43 -5.63 -4.93
N CYS A 64 -9.96 -5.80 -6.16
CA CYS A 64 -9.74 -4.69 -7.08
C CYS A 64 -11.04 -4.08 -7.61
N GLN A 65 -12.15 -4.83 -7.60
CA GLN A 65 -13.47 -4.29 -7.93
C GLN A 65 -14.02 -3.45 -6.79
N GLU A 66 -13.70 -3.81 -5.55
CA GLU A 66 -14.21 -3.12 -4.36
C GLU A 66 -13.39 -1.89 -3.99
N TYR A 67 -12.06 -1.98 -4.10
CA TYR A 67 -11.16 -0.92 -3.65
C TYR A 67 -10.45 -0.28 -4.85
N PRO A 68 -10.58 1.05 -5.02
CA PRO A 68 -10.00 1.72 -6.20
C PRO A 68 -8.49 1.63 -6.24
N ILE A 69 -7.96 1.54 -7.47
CA ILE A 69 -6.51 1.57 -7.73
C ILE A 69 -6.11 3.01 -8.04
N ILE A 70 -5.09 3.51 -7.36
CA ILE A 70 -4.52 4.82 -7.65
C ILE A 70 -3.33 4.64 -8.60
N PHE A 71 -3.40 5.32 -9.73
CA PHE A 71 -2.36 5.26 -10.76
C PHE A 71 -1.34 6.38 -10.60
N LEU A 72 -0.14 6.20 -11.15
CA LEU A 72 0.90 7.21 -11.17
C LEU A 72 0.71 8.13 -12.39
N ASN A 73 -0.40 8.86 -12.39
CA ASN A 73 -0.80 9.71 -13.52
C ASN A 73 -0.61 11.21 -13.25
N ASP A 74 0.13 11.56 -12.21
CA ASP A 74 0.41 12.94 -11.82
C ASP A 74 1.90 13.11 -11.64
N LEU A 75 2.49 14.06 -12.37
CA LEU A 75 3.92 14.35 -12.26
C LEU A 75 4.33 14.73 -10.84
N ALA A 76 3.43 15.35 -10.07
CA ALA A 76 3.69 15.72 -8.68
C ALA A 76 4.02 14.50 -7.81
N ILE A 77 3.42 13.34 -8.08
CA ILE A 77 3.73 12.10 -7.36
C ILE A 77 5.17 11.68 -7.64
N LEU A 78 5.60 11.76 -8.90
CA LEU A 78 6.96 11.38 -9.29
C LEU A 78 8.00 12.36 -8.74
N GLU A 79 7.69 13.66 -8.72
CA GLU A 79 8.54 14.67 -8.09
C GLU A 79 8.69 14.40 -6.59
N LYS A 80 7.60 14.09 -5.90
CA LYS A 80 7.64 13.76 -4.48
C LYS A 80 8.45 12.49 -4.24
N ALA A 81 8.27 11.49 -5.09
CA ALA A 81 9.04 10.24 -5.00
C ALA A 81 10.55 10.50 -5.17
N ALA A 82 10.93 11.34 -6.12
CA ALA A 82 12.34 11.71 -6.33
C ALA A 82 12.92 12.41 -5.11
N GLN A 83 12.15 13.31 -4.49
CA GLN A 83 12.57 14.00 -3.26
C GLN A 83 12.74 13.04 -2.09
N ILE A 84 11.81 12.10 -1.91
CA ILE A 84 11.89 11.08 -0.86
C ILE A 84 13.13 10.22 -1.06
N HIS A 85 13.35 9.75 -2.29
CA HIS A 85 14.50 8.92 -2.61
C HIS A 85 15.82 9.64 -2.29
N ALA A 86 15.94 10.89 -2.73
CA ALA A 86 17.14 11.70 -2.48
C ALA A 86 17.37 11.93 -0.98
N ASN A 87 16.33 12.27 -0.23
CA ASN A 87 16.41 12.47 1.22
C ASN A 87 16.93 11.23 1.94
N LEU A 88 16.34 10.08 1.65
CA LEU A 88 16.73 8.81 2.30
C LEU A 88 18.14 8.38 1.93
N ARG A 89 18.53 8.58 0.67
CA ARG A 89 19.88 8.27 0.19
C ARG A 89 20.92 9.15 0.90
N LEU A 90 20.67 10.44 1.01
CA LEU A 90 21.57 11.37 1.68
C LEU A 90 21.69 11.08 3.17
N ARG A 91 20.63 10.58 3.79
CA ARG A 91 20.65 10.17 5.21
C ARG A 91 21.26 8.78 5.42
N GLY A 92 21.60 8.06 4.34
CA GLY A 92 22.20 6.73 4.45
C GLY A 92 21.20 5.61 4.79
N VAL A 93 19.91 5.84 4.59
CA VAL A 93 18.84 4.89 4.93
C VAL A 93 17.87 4.66 3.76
N PRO A 94 18.38 4.27 2.56
CA PRO A 94 17.51 4.10 1.40
C PRO A 94 16.50 2.97 1.62
N ILE A 95 15.38 3.05 0.90
CA ILE A 95 14.36 2.01 0.83
C ILE A 95 14.14 1.63 -0.64
N GLN A 96 13.36 0.59 -0.90
CA GLN A 96 13.10 0.14 -2.26
C GLN A 96 12.26 1.17 -3.03
N THR A 97 12.46 1.21 -4.34
CA THR A 97 11.75 2.15 -5.22
C THR A 97 10.24 1.99 -5.14
N GLU A 98 9.75 0.75 -5.06
CA GLU A 98 8.32 0.47 -4.92
C GLU A 98 7.73 1.15 -3.68
N ASP A 99 8.44 1.10 -2.56
CA ASP A 99 8.00 1.73 -1.31
C ASP A 99 8.05 3.25 -1.39
N VAL A 100 9.05 3.80 -2.08
CA VAL A 100 9.15 5.25 -2.32
C VAL A 100 7.92 5.73 -3.10
N LEU A 101 7.52 5.00 -4.13
CA LEU A 101 6.36 5.36 -4.97
C LEU A 101 5.05 5.27 -4.19
N ILE A 102 4.89 4.26 -3.36
CA ILE A 102 3.71 4.11 -2.50
C ILE A 102 3.65 5.26 -1.49
N ALA A 103 4.77 5.58 -0.85
CA ALA A 103 4.84 6.68 0.12
C ALA A 103 4.52 8.04 -0.52
N ALA A 104 5.07 8.30 -1.69
CA ALA A 104 4.81 9.55 -2.42
C ALA A 104 3.32 9.69 -2.77
N THR A 105 2.70 8.62 -3.24
CA THR A 105 1.27 8.58 -3.55
C THR A 105 0.45 8.94 -2.32
N ALA A 106 0.75 8.32 -1.18
CA ALA A 106 0.02 8.54 0.06
C ALA A 106 0.14 9.99 0.55
N ILE A 107 1.35 10.55 0.50
CA ILE A 107 1.58 11.94 0.92
C ILE A 107 0.79 12.91 0.05
N LEU A 108 0.86 12.76 -1.26
CA LEU A 108 0.18 13.66 -2.20
C LEU A 108 -1.34 13.54 -2.13
N LYS A 109 -1.87 12.37 -1.83
CA LYS A 109 -3.30 12.10 -1.77
C LYS A 109 -3.87 12.17 -0.34
N ASP A 110 -3.04 12.52 0.64
CA ASP A 110 -3.41 12.61 2.05
C ASP A 110 -4.01 11.30 2.57
N LEU A 111 -3.29 10.20 2.34
CA LEU A 111 -3.69 8.87 2.74
C LEU A 111 -2.78 8.36 3.85
N ILE A 112 -3.32 7.51 4.72
CA ILE A 112 -2.53 6.77 5.71
C ILE A 112 -2.09 5.47 5.04
N VAL A 113 -0.77 5.22 4.99
CA VAL A 113 -0.27 3.92 4.53
C VAL A 113 -0.43 2.90 5.64
N VAL A 114 -1.03 1.78 5.30
CA VAL A 114 -1.12 0.63 6.21
C VAL A 114 -0.03 -0.37 5.80
N SER A 115 0.91 -0.60 6.70
CA SER A 115 2.07 -1.47 6.46
C SER A 115 2.62 -2.02 7.75
N ASN A 116 3.22 -3.19 7.69
CA ASN A 116 4.03 -3.73 8.78
C ASN A 116 5.54 -3.63 8.49
N ASP A 117 5.93 -2.91 7.44
CA ASP A 117 7.33 -2.71 7.07
C ASP A 117 7.88 -1.47 7.78
N SER A 118 8.87 -1.68 8.65
CA SER A 118 9.52 -0.61 9.41
C SER A 118 10.30 0.37 8.52
N ASP A 119 10.65 -0.02 7.30
CA ASP A 119 11.38 0.85 6.37
C ASP A 119 10.59 2.09 6.01
N LEU A 120 9.27 1.98 5.92
CA LEU A 120 8.40 3.12 5.60
C LEU A 120 8.40 4.19 6.68
N ALA A 121 8.74 3.85 7.93
CA ALA A 121 8.87 4.82 9.00
C ALA A 121 10.01 5.82 8.78
N ARG A 122 10.94 5.52 7.87
CA ARG A 122 12.05 6.42 7.51
C ARG A 122 11.59 7.60 6.66
N VAL A 123 10.40 7.53 6.07
CA VAL A 123 9.89 8.58 5.16
C VAL A 123 9.29 9.72 5.98
N GLU A 124 9.88 10.90 5.87
CA GLU A 124 9.38 12.10 6.54
C GLU A 124 8.03 12.53 5.98
N GLY A 125 7.11 12.87 6.87
CA GLY A 125 5.77 13.37 6.49
C GLY A 125 4.77 12.28 6.11
N LEU A 126 5.15 10.99 6.19
CA LEU A 126 4.26 9.89 5.90
C LEU A 126 3.41 9.56 7.13
N SER A 127 2.09 9.47 6.93
CA SER A 127 1.18 8.90 7.93
C SER A 127 1.16 7.39 7.76
N LEU A 128 1.46 6.66 8.83
CA LEU A 128 1.67 5.21 8.79
C LEU A 128 0.94 4.54 9.94
N GLU A 129 0.22 3.46 9.66
CA GLU A 129 -0.39 2.58 10.66
C GLU A 129 0.01 1.14 10.41
N ASN A 130 0.16 0.38 11.48
CA ASN A 130 0.34 -1.06 11.40
C ASN A 130 -0.89 -1.75 11.99
N TRP A 131 -1.66 -2.43 11.13
CA TRP A 131 -2.89 -3.10 11.54
C TRP A 131 -2.66 -4.49 12.16
N LEU A 132 -1.41 -4.93 12.22
CA LEU A 132 -1.02 -6.19 12.86
C LEU A 132 -0.56 -5.98 14.31
N GLU A 133 -0.38 -4.76 14.75
CA GLU A 133 -0.03 -4.47 16.13
C GLU A 133 -1.23 -4.69 17.06
N LEU A 134 -0.94 -5.30 18.20
CA LEU A 134 -1.94 -5.57 19.23
C LEU A 134 -2.11 -4.39 20.17
#